data_c22f2d3f44d76f9f1dd3ed8f194cf1f0
#
_entry.id   c22f2d3f44d76f9f1dd3ed8f194cf1f0
#
_cell.length_a   1.000
_cell.length_b   1.000
_cell.length_c   1.000
_cell.angle_alpha   90.00
_cell.angle_beta   90.00
_cell.angle_gamma   90.00
#
_symmetry.space_group_name_H-M   'P 1'
#
loop_
_entity.id
_entity.type
_entity.pdbx_description
1 polymer ?
#
loop_
_entity_poly.entity_id
_entity_poly.type
_entity_poly.pdbx_seq_one_letter_code
_entity_poly.pdbx_strand_id
1 'polypeptide(L)'
;MIKKCLFPAAGYGTRFLPATKAMPKEMLPVVNKPLIQYGVEEALDAGLNQISIVTGRGKRALEDHFDISYELENQIKGTDKEKYLVGIRKLLDNCSFSYTRQTEMKGLGHAILTGRPLIGDEPFAVVLADDLCVNLEGDGVLTQMVKLYKQFRCSIVAIQEVDPQETHKYGVISGEMIRDDIYRVHSMVEKPKPEDAPSNLAIIGRYILTPDIFDLIEQTEPGKGGEIQITDALMKQAQNGCVMAYKFKGKRFDCGGAEGYIDATNFCFENFYKTGKAY
;
A
#
# COMPACT_ATOMS: atom_id res chain seq x y z
N MET A 1 -18.22 -6.60 5.51
CA MET A 1 -17.76 -5.48 4.64
C MET A 1 -16.39 -5.10 5.16
N ILE A 2 -15.36 -4.98 4.31
CA ILE A 2 -14.01 -4.63 4.76
C ILE A 2 -14.03 -3.19 5.29
N LYS A 3 -13.41 -2.95 6.45
CA LYS A 3 -13.26 -1.62 7.04
C LYS A 3 -11.82 -1.29 7.42
N LYS A 4 -10.97 -2.32 7.52
CA LYS A 4 -9.60 -2.22 8.02
C LYS A 4 -8.59 -2.09 6.88
N CYS A 5 -7.63 -1.20 7.04
CA CYS A 5 -6.51 -1.02 6.12
C CYS A 5 -5.20 -0.99 6.91
N LEU A 6 -4.24 -1.83 6.54
CA LEU A 6 -2.92 -1.94 7.15
C LEU A 6 -1.87 -1.28 6.26
N PHE A 7 -1.05 -0.42 6.85
CA PHE A 7 0.08 0.24 6.21
C PHE A 7 1.40 -0.26 6.81
N PRO A 8 2.12 -1.17 6.15
CA PRO A 8 3.48 -1.54 6.51
C PRO A 8 4.43 -0.37 6.24
N ALA A 9 4.87 0.34 7.28
CA ALA A 9 5.68 1.55 7.20
C ALA A 9 6.94 1.52 8.07
N ALA A 10 7.46 0.33 8.41
CA ALA A 10 8.61 0.17 9.29
C ALA A 10 9.97 0.28 8.59
N GLY A 11 10.04 0.08 7.27
CA GLY A 11 11.27 0.01 6.48
C GLY A 11 12.15 1.26 6.54
N TYR A 12 13.46 1.11 6.43
CA TYR A 12 14.45 2.19 6.59
C TYR A 12 14.50 3.22 5.46
N GLY A 13 13.96 2.92 4.28
CA GLY A 13 13.95 3.84 3.14
C GLY A 13 15.34 4.16 2.56
N THR A 14 16.26 3.19 2.56
CA THR A 14 17.68 3.38 2.21
C THR A 14 17.91 3.92 0.80
N ARG A 15 16.97 3.71 -0.13
CA ARG A 15 17.05 4.20 -1.51
C ARG A 15 17.01 5.74 -1.62
N PHE A 16 16.51 6.43 -0.57
CA PHE A 16 16.43 7.89 -0.50
C PHE A 16 17.42 8.53 0.49
N LEU A 17 18.46 7.80 0.90
CA LEU A 17 19.51 8.41 1.69
C LEU A 17 20.22 9.51 0.87
N PRO A 18 20.59 10.66 1.50
CA PRO A 18 20.55 10.93 2.94
C PRO A 18 19.21 11.49 3.48
N ALA A 19 18.22 11.81 2.62
CA ALA A 19 16.95 12.42 3.04
C ALA A 19 16.23 11.60 4.13
N THR A 20 16.18 10.28 3.93
CA THR A 20 15.51 9.35 4.85
C THR A 20 16.30 8.97 6.09
N LYS A 21 17.48 9.59 6.33
CA LYS A 21 18.23 9.38 7.57
C LYS A 21 17.45 9.84 8.81
N ALA A 22 16.71 10.94 8.69
CA ALA A 22 15.96 11.55 9.78
C ALA A 22 14.45 11.64 9.52
N MET A 23 13.99 11.31 8.31
CA MET A 23 12.59 11.38 7.90
C MET A 23 12.13 10.04 7.33
N PRO A 24 10.96 9.53 7.73
CA PRO A 24 10.37 8.35 7.11
C PRO A 24 10.18 8.54 5.60
N LYS A 25 10.47 7.53 4.78
CA LYS A 25 10.22 7.59 3.32
C LYS A 25 8.74 7.86 3.00
N GLU A 26 7.86 7.38 3.84
CA GLU A 26 6.41 7.54 3.73
C GLU A 26 5.96 9.00 3.95
N MET A 27 6.83 9.83 4.55
CA MET A 27 6.64 11.27 4.76
C MET A 27 7.28 12.13 3.68
N LEU A 28 7.91 11.56 2.68
CA LEU A 28 8.41 12.31 1.52
C LEU A 28 7.21 12.99 0.81
N PRO A 29 7.28 14.31 0.56
CA PRO A 29 6.15 15.06 0.03
C PRO A 29 6.02 14.90 -1.48
N VAL A 30 4.90 14.38 -1.95
CA VAL A 30 4.50 14.51 -3.34
C VAL A 30 3.71 15.81 -3.46
N VAL A 31 4.32 16.82 -4.07
CA VAL A 31 3.90 18.23 -4.07
C VAL A 31 3.87 18.80 -2.63
N ASN A 32 2.75 18.78 -1.94
CA ASN A 32 2.58 19.35 -0.60
C ASN A 32 1.94 18.36 0.40
N LYS A 33 1.86 17.09 0.03
CA LYS A 33 1.19 16.04 0.80
C LYS A 33 2.12 14.83 0.97
N PRO A 34 2.30 14.27 2.18
CA PRO A 34 3.13 13.08 2.36
C PRO A 34 2.58 11.88 1.57
N LEU A 35 3.46 11.03 1.07
CA LEU A 35 3.10 9.81 0.33
C LEU A 35 2.03 8.96 1.04
N ILE A 36 2.18 8.73 2.34
CA ILE A 36 1.24 7.90 3.10
C ILE A 36 -0.16 8.49 3.12
N GLN A 37 -0.31 9.81 3.09
CA GLN A 37 -1.62 10.46 3.10
C GLN A 37 -2.44 10.11 1.86
N TYR A 38 -1.81 10.01 0.68
CA TYR A 38 -2.49 9.57 -0.54
C TYR A 38 -3.09 8.18 -0.39
N GLY A 39 -2.35 7.26 0.22
CA GLY A 39 -2.85 5.90 0.48
C GLY A 39 -3.99 5.88 1.51
N VAL A 40 -3.95 6.73 2.53
CA VAL A 40 -5.02 6.82 3.55
C VAL A 40 -6.28 7.46 2.95
N GLU A 41 -6.14 8.48 2.09
CA GLU A 41 -7.26 9.06 1.35
C GLU A 41 -7.91 8.02 0.43
N GLU A 42 -7.12 7.25 -0.32
CA GLU A 42 -7.62 6.15 -1.16
C GLU A 42 -8.35 5.07 -0.33
N ALA A 43 -7.84 4.75 0.87
CA ALA A 43 -8.48 3.81 1.78
C ALA A 43 -9.84 4.34 2.26
N LEU A 44 -9.92 5.60 2.67
CA LEU A 44 -11.18 6.23 3.11
C LEU A 44 -12.21 6.25 1.97
N ASP A 45 -11.80 6.61 0.75
CA ASP A 45 -12.68 6.64 -0.42
C ASP A 45 -13.20 5.24 -0.81
N ALA A 46 -12.43 4.19 -0.50
CA ALA A 46 -12.86 2.80 -0.64
C ALA A 46 -13.78 2.31 0.52
N GLY A 47 -14.05 3.17 1.51
CA GLY A 47 -14.87 2.86 2.69
C GLY A 47 -14.10 2.15 3.82
N LEU A 48 -12.76 2.20 3.79
CA LEU A 48 -11.86 1.62 4.79
C LEU A 48 -11.45 2.73 5.76
N ASN A 49 -12.08 2.79 6.92
CA ASN A 49 -11.90 3.88 7.87
C ASN A 49 -11.20 3.47 9.18
N GLN A 50 -10.76 2.23 9.30
CA GLN A 50 -9.94 1.76 10.41
C GLN A 50 -8.51 1.57 9.90
N ILE A 51 -7.66 2.57 10.13
CA ILE A 51 -6.30 2.64 9.61
C ILE A 51 -5.34 2.12 10.66
N SER A 52 -4.61 1.08 10.32
CA SER A 52 -3.57 0.48 11.16
C SER A 52 -2.21 0.67 10.52
N ILE A 53 -1.25 1.24 11.25
CA ILE A 53 0.09 1.53 10.74
C ILE A 53 1.12 0.72 11.51
N VAL A 54 1.90 -0.10 10.78
CA VAL A 54 3.04 -0.81 11.36
C VAL A 54 4.26 0.07 11.22
N THR A 55 4.66 0.69 12.32
CA THR A 55 5.79 1.63 12.39
C THR A 55 7.09 0.93 12.78
N GLY A 56 8.18 1.67 12.75
CA GLY A 56 9.50 1.27 13.22
C GLY A 56 10.19 2.35 14.04
N ARG A 57 11.43 2.12 14.42
CA ARG A 57 12.24 3.15 15.08
C ARG A 57 12.43 4.36 14.16
N GLY A 58 12.27 5.58 14.70
CA GLY A 58 12.44 6.82 13.93
C GLY A 58 11.26 7.19 13.04
N LYS A 59 10.08 6.56 13.22
CA LYS A 59 8.88 6.80 12.40
C LYS A 59 7.83 7.68 13.08
N ARG A 60 8.15 8.38 14.16
CA ARG A 60 7.21 9.20 14.93
C ARG A 60 6.46 10.24 14.07
N ALA A 61 7.11 10.78 13.05
CA ALA A 61 6.47 11.73 12.13
C ALA A 61 5.20 11.18 11.45
N LEU A 62 5.03 9.85 11.35
CA LEU A 62 3.79 9.23 10.86
C LEU A 62 2.65 9.39 11.87
N GLU A 63 2.95 9.23 13.15
CA GLU A 63 1.99 9.40 14.24
C GLU A 63 1.61 10.88 14.36
N ASP A 64 2.60 11.76 14.40
CA ASP A 64 2.39 13.22 14.50
C ASP A 64 1.60 13.79 13.30
N HIS A 65 1.75 13.20 12.10
CA HIS A 65 1.01 13.65 10.91
C HIS A 65 -0.50 13.35 10.99
N PHE A 66 -0.85 12.21 11.57
CA PHE A 66 -2.26 11.80 11.75
C PHE A 66 -2.75 12.09 13.18
N ASP A 67 -2.31 13.22 13.74
CA ASP A 67 -2.76 13.74 15.03
C ASP A 67 -3.05 15.24 14.91
N ILE A 68 -3.69 15.81 15.92
CA ILE A 68 -4.01 17.24 15.97
C ILE A 68 -2.78 18.02 16.47
N SER A 69 -2.28 18.93 15.64
CA SER A 69 -1.27 19.91 16.08
C SER A 69 -1.95 21.17 16.60
N TYR A 70 -2.33 21.15 17.86
CA TYR A 70 -3.10 22.22 18.50
C TYR A 70 -2.48 23.61 18.36
N GLU A 71 -1.17 23.73 18.55
CA GLU A 71 -0.45 24.99 18.43
C GLU A 71 -0.47 25.54 17.00
N LEU A 72 -0.20 24.67 16.01
CA LEU A 72 -0.22 25.04 14.60
C LEU A 72 -1.62 25.46 14.18
N GLU A 73 -2.64 24.66 14.53
CA GLU A 73 -4.02 24.93 14.16
C GLU A 73 -4.54 26.22 14.74
N ASN A 74 -4.22 26.52 16.00
CA ASN A 74 -4.56 27.82 16.61
C ASN A 74 -3.82 28.98 15.93
N GLN A 75 -2.55 28.80 15.55
CA GLN A 75 -1.75 29.84 14.91
C GLN A 75 -2.29 30.23 13.52
N ILE A 76 -2.88 29.29 12.77
CA ILE A 76 -3.40 29.56 11.42
C ILE A 76 -4.90 29.83 11.39
N LYS A 77 -5.59 29.70 12.52
CA LYS A 77 -7.05 29.87 12.62
C LYS A 77 -7.47 31.26 12.14
N GLY A 78 -8.45 31.29 11.22
CA GLY A 78 -8.96 32.52 10.60
C GLY A 78 -8.06 33.10 9.50
N THR A 79 -7.02 32.39 9.09
CA THR A 79 -6.14 32.76 7.98
C THR A 79 -6.41 31.92 6.73
N ASP A 80 -5.94 32.36 5.55
CA ASP A 80 -6.00 31.58 4.29
C ASP A 80 -5.28 30.22 4.37
N LYS A 81 -4.45 30.01 5.39
CA LYS A 81 -3.65 28.80 5.56
C LYS A 81 -4.47 27.61 6.05
N GLU A 82 -5.62 27.84 6.67
CA GLU A 82 -6.52 26.75 7.12
C GLU A 82 -6.88 25.78 6.00
N LYS A 83 -7.01 26.28 4.76
CA LYS A 83 -7.32 25.45 3.59
C LYS A 83 -6.33 24.31 3.35
N TYR A 84 -5.07 24.45 3.79
CA TYR A 84 -4.04 23.41 3.61
C TYR A 84 -4.23 22.21 4.57
N LEU A 85 -5.00 22.38 5.65
CA LEU A 85 -5.27 21.30 6.60
C LEU A 85 -6.64 20.62 6.35
N VAL A 86 -7.45 21.08 5.40
CA VAL A 86 -8.79 20.51 5.15
C VAL A 86 -8.73 19.02 4.84
N GLY A 87 -7.76 18.58 4.01
CA GLY A 87 -7.60 17.17 3.66
C GLY A 87 -7.26 16.29 4.86
N ILE A 88 -6.29 16.71 5.68
CA ILE A 88 -5.89 15.95 6.87
C ILE A 88 -7.01 15.94 7.93
N ARG A 89 -7.69 17.05 8.17
CA ARG A 89 -8.83 17.10 9.09
C ARG A 89 -9.95 16.15 8.67
N LYS A 90 -10.27 16.07 7.36
CA LYS A 90 -11.22 15.08 6.84
C LYS A 90 -10.85 13.66 7.24
N LEU A 91 -9.55 13.31 7.18
CA LEU A 91 -9.07 11.99 7.59
C LEU A 91 -9.21 11.78 9.09
N LEU A 92 -8.82 12.75 9.91
CA LEU A 92 -8.93 12.68 11.37
C LEU A 92 -10.38 12.55 11.84
N ASP A 93 -11.32 13.23 11.18
CA ASP A 93 -12.75 13.19 11.51
C ASP A 93 -13.44 11.87 11.09
N ASN A 94 -12.91 11.19 10.07
CA ASN A 94 -13.59 10.02 9.47
C ASN A 94 -12.86 8.70 9.66
N CYS A 95 -11.60 8.69 10.09
CA CYS A 95 -10.80 7.49 10.30
C CYS A 95 -10.42 7.33 11.77
N SER A 96 -10.29 6.08 12.21
CA SER A 96 -9.58 5.74 13.44
C SER A 96 -8.18 5.25 13.10
N PHE A 97 -7.18 5.74 13.82
CA PHE A 97 -5.78 5.38 13.62
C PHE A 97 -5.28 4.52 14.77
N SER A 98 -4.57 3.44 14.44
CA SER A 98 -3.94 2.54 15.39
C SER A 98 -2.52 2.22 14.94
N TYR A 99 -1.61 2.09 15.90
CA TYR A 99 -0.19 1.89 15.61
C TYR A 99 0.35 0.67 16.32
N THR A 100 1.20 -0.07 15.65
CA THR A 100 2.04 -1.12 16.26
C THR A 100 3.46 -1.02 15.71
N ARG A 101 4.42 -1.63 16.39
CA ARG A 101 5.83 -1.51 16.02
C ARG A 101 6.42 -2.84 15.57
N GLN A 102 6.98 -2.84 14.36
CA GLN A 102 7.88 -3.90 13.93
C GLN A 102 9.27 -3.64 14.53
N THR A 103 9.70 -4.49 15.43
CA THR A 103 10.99 -4.33 16.15
C THR A 103 12.17 -4.89 15.37
N GLU A 104 11.93 -5.90 14.52
CA GLU A 104 12.92 -6.55 13.67
C GLU A 104 12.49 -6.47 12.20
N MET A 105 13.42 -6.04 11.33
CA MET A 105 13.15 -5.88 9.90
C MET A 105 13.26 -7.22 9.16
N LYS A 106 12.23 -8.07 9.29
CA LYS A 106 12.16 -9.41 8.68
C LYS A 106 11.28 -9.47 7.42
N GLY A 107 11.15 -8.37 6.70
CA GLY A 107 10.43 -8.31 5.43
C GLY A 107 8.94 -7.93 5.56
N LEU A 108 8.27 -7.87 4.39
CA LEU A 108 6.88 -7.41 4.27
C LEU A 108 5.89 -8.38 4.95
N GLY A 109 6.06 -9.68 4.79
CA GLY A 109 5.22 -10.67 5.46
C GLY A 109 5.24 -10.49 6.98
N HIS A 110 6.42 -10.35 7.57
CA HIS A 110 6.57 -10.08 9.01
C HIS A 110 5.93 -8.75 9.44
N ALA A 111 6.02 -7.70 8.63
CA ALA A 111 5.35 -6.43 8.91
C ALA A 111 3.82 -6.61 8.93
N ILE A 112 3.26 -7.35 7.98
CA ILE A 112 1.83 -7.67 7.95
C ILE A 112 1.44 -8.48 9.18
N LEU A 113 2.20 -9.52 9.53
CA LEU A 113 1.97 -10.33 10.72
C LEU A 113 1.99 -9.51 12.02
N THR A 114 2.92 -8.54 12.13
CA THR A 114 2.99 -7.60 13.25
C THR A 114 1.69 -6.79 13.43
N GLY A 115 0.94 -6.58 12.36
CA GLY A 115 -0.37 -5.92 12.37
C GLY A 115 -1.53 -6.80 12.85
N ARG A 116 -1.35 -8.12 13.00
CA ARG A 116 -2.42 -9.07 13.38
C ARG A 116 -3.25 -8.64 14.59
N PRO A 117 -2.65 -8.15 15.71
CA PRO A 117 -3.43 -7.73 16.88
C PRO A 117 -4.38 -6.54 16.61
N LEU A 118 -4.10 -5.70 15.62
CA LEU A 118 -4.95 -4.57 15.23
C LEU A 118 -6.04 -4.99 14.23
N ILE A 119 -5.77 -6.01 13.43
CA ILE A 119 -6.68 -6.51 12.40
C ILE A 119 -7.65 -7.55 12.98
N GLY A 120 -7.18 -8.46 13.83
CA GLY A 120 -7.98 -9.60 14.30
C GLY A 120 -8.33 -10.55 13.16
N ASP A 121 -9.50 -11.17 13.25
CA ASP A 121 -9.97 -12.21 12.31
C ASP A 121 -10.90 -11.64 11.22
N GLU A 122 -10.59 -10.44 10.73
CA GLU A 122 -11.38 -9.79 9.70
C GLU A 122 -10.58 -9.64 8.38
N PRO A 123 -11.26 -9.65 7.22
CA PRO A 123 -10.62 -9.30 5.96
C PRO A 123 -10.19 -7.82 5.98
N PHE A 124 -9.04 -7.54 5.41
CA PHE A 124 -8.41 -6.23 5.45
C PHE A 124 -7.68 -5.90 4.15
N ALA A 125 -7.48 -4.61 3.91
CA ALA A 125 -6.58 -4.17 2.84
C ALA A 125 -5.16 -3.97 3.37
N VAL A 126 -4.17 -4.11 2.48
CA VAL A 126 -2.79 -3.69 2.72
C VAL A 126 -2.40 -2.69 1.64
N VAL A 127 -1.83 -1.57 2.07
CA VAL A 127 -1.36 -0.50 1.20
C VAL A 127 0.11 -0.23 1.48
N LEU A 128 0.95 -0.40 0.46
CA LEU A 128 2.33 0.06 0.51
C LEU A 128 2.35 1.56 0.16
N ALA A 129 2.80 2.38 1.09
CA ALA A 129 2.72 3.84 0.97
C ALA A 129 3.60 4.41 -0.16
N ASP A 130 4.65 3.68 -0.56
CA ASP A 130 5.53 4.06 -1.66
C ASP A 130 5.03 3.65 -3.06
N ASP A 131 3.91 2.95 -3.14
CA ASP A 131 3.17 2.74 -4.40
C ASP A 131 2.02 3.75 -4.49
N LEU A 132 2.20 4.84 -5.23
CA LEU A 132 1.13 5.81 -5.47
C LEU A 132 0.30 5.34 -6.66
N CYS A 133 -1.00 5.13 -6.43
CA CYS A 133 -1.94 4.70 -7.46
C CYS A 133 -2.99 5.79 -7.71
N VAL A 134 -3.22 6.15 -8.96
CA VAL A 134 -4.17 7.21 -9.36
C VAL A 134 -5.06 6.70 -10.48
N ASN A 135 -6.36 6.94 -10.37
CA ASN A 135 -7.29 6.79 -11.50
C ASN A 135 -8.04 8.11 -11.70
N LEU A 136 -7.79 8.78 -12.82
CA LEU A 136 -8.45 10.05 -13.15
C LEU A 136 -9.89 9.86 -13.66
N GLU A 137 -10.22 8.65 -14.11
CA GLU A 137 -11.49 8.33 -14.78
C GLU A 137 -12.22 7.21 -14.04
N GLY A 138 -12.72 7.48 -12.83
CA GLY A 138 -13.52 6.51 -12.10
C GLY A 138 -12.98 6.14 -10.73
N ASP A 139 -13.29 4.93 -10.27
CA ASP A 139 -12.93 4.48 -8.92
C ASP A 139 -11.42 4.34 -8.71
N GLY A 140 -10.93 4.72 -7.56
CA GLY A 140 -9.56 4.42 -7.11
C GLY A 140 -9.31 2.91 -7.02
N VAL A 141 -8.04 2.50 -7.04
CA VAL A 141 -7.65 1.08 -7.14
C VAL A 141 -8.20 0.25 -5.98
N LEU A 142 -8.13 0.73 -4.74
CA LEU A 142 -8.73 0.03 -3.60
C LEU A 142 -10.23 -0.10 -3.72
N THR A 143 -10.94 0.91 -4.22
CA THR A 143 -12.39 0.84 -4.45
C THR A 143 -12.73 -0.26 -5.46
N GLN A 144 -11.96 -0.36 -6.55
CA GLN A 144 -12.11 -1.43 -7.53
C GLN A 144 -11.93 -2.80 -6.87
N MET A 145 -10.87 -2.99 -6.08
CA MET A 145 -10.57 -4.24 -5.39
C MET A 145 -11.62 -4.61 -4.33
N VAL A 146 -12.14 -3.64 -3.57
CA VAL A 146 -13.23 -3.86 -2.59
C VAL A 146 -14.51 -4.34 -3.28
N LYS A 147 -14.82 -3.82 -4.49
CA LYS A 147 -15.94 -4.30 -5.29
C LYS A 147 -15.75 -5.77 -5.72
N LEU A 148 -14.54 -6.14 -6.12
CA LEU A 148 -14.21 -7.52 -6.47
C LEU A 148 -14.25 -8.45 -5.25
N TYR A 149 -13.76 -8.01 -4.10
CA TYR A 149 -13.83 -8.80 -2.87
C TYR A 149 -15.28 -9.15 -2.48
N LYS A 150 -16.25 -8.25 -2.71
CA LYS A 150 -17.67 -8.55 -2.47
C LYS A 150 -18.16 -9.74 -3.31
N GLN A 151 -17.56 -9.97 -4.47
CA GLN A 151 -17.94 -11.06 -5.39
C GLN A 151 -17.21 -12.37 -5.05
N PHE A 152 -15.88 -12.31 -4.87
CA PHE A 152 -15.03 -13.50 -4.78
C PHE A 152 -14.79 -13.99 -3.36
N ARG A 153 -14.83 -13.10 -2.36
CA ARG A 153 -14.65 -13.43 -0.93
C ARG A 153 -13.33 -14.16 -0.62
N CYS A 154 -12.29 -13.92 -1.40
CA CYS A 154 -10.94 -14.46 -1.21
C CYS A 154 -9.90 -13.33 -1.30
N SER A 155 -8.64 -13.63 -1.00
CA SER A 155 -7.55 -12.67 -1.14
C SER A 155 -7.41 -12.19 -2.59
N ILE A 156 -7.13 -10.90 -2.76
CA ILE A 156 -6.96 -10.26 -4.06
C ILE A 156 -5.68 -9.44 -4.04
N VAL A 157 -4.82 -9.62 -5.03
CA VAL A 157 -3.62 -8.80 -5.25
C VAL A 157 -3.81 -7.93 -6.49
N ALA A 158 -3.42 -6.66 -6.40
CA ALA A 158 -3.37 -5.81 -7.58
C ALA A 158 -2.11 -6.13 -8.40
N ILE A 159 -2.26 -6.19 -9.71
CA ILE A 159 -1.17 -6.46 -10.65
C ILE A 159 -1.13 -5.43 -11.78
N GLN A 160 0.05 -5.28 -12.36
CA GLN A 160 0.25 -4.59 -13.64
C GLN A 160 1.23 -5.36 -14.52
N GLU A 161 1.16 -5.14 -15.82
CA GLU A 161 2.20 -5.58 -16.73
C GLU A 161 3.43 -4.70 -16.59
N VAL A 162 4.60 -5.31 -16.48
CA VAL A 162 5.89 -4.64 -16.44
C VAL A 162 6.78 -5.08 -17.59
N ASP A 163 7.84 -4.35 -17.87
CA ASP A 163 8.88 -4.82 -18.79
C ASP A 163 9.41 -6.18 -18.28
N PRO A 164 9.48 -7.23 -19.11
CA PRO A 164 10.02 -8.52 -18.72
C PRO A 164 11.40 -8.44 -18.04
N GLN A 165 12.23 -7.46 -18.41
CA GLN A 165 13.53 -7.23 -17.78
C GLN A 165 13.42 -6.69 -16.34
N GLU A 166 12.28 -6.17 -15.94
CA GLU A 166 12.04 -5.60 -14.61
C GLU A 166 11.40 -6.57 -13.62
N THR A 167 11.03 -7.77 -14.04
CA THR A 167 10.38 -8.78 -13.20
C THR A 167 11.13 -9.08 -11.91
N HIS A 168 12.47 -8.97 -11.94
CA HIS A 168 13.35 -9.17 -10.78
C HIS A 168 13.12 -8.17 -9.63
N LYS A 169 12.29 -7.13 -9.82
CA LYS A 169 11.95 -6.14 -8.79
C LYS A 169 10.70 -6.51 -7.99
N TYR A 170 9.86 -7.43 -8.51
CA TYR A 170 8.50 -7.68 -8.03
C TYR A 170 8.22 -9.14 -7.73
N GLY A 171 7.19 -9.40 -6.93
CA GLY A 171 6.51 -10.67 -6.99
C GLY A 171 5.77 -10.79 -8.32
N VAL A 172 5.89 -11.92 -9.00
CA VAL A 172 5.29 -12.16 -10.32
C VAL A 172 4.32 -13.33 -10.23
N ILE A 173 3.14 -13.18 -10.81
CA ILE A 173 2.12 -14.24 -10.82
C ILE A 173 2.12 -15.01 -12.12
N SER A 174 1.61 -16.25 -12.05
CA SER A 174 1.03 -16.98 -13.18
C SER A 174 -0.41 -17.34 -12.84
N GLY A 175 -1.30 -17.24 -13.79
CA GLY A 175 -2.71 -17.51 -13.56
C GLY A 175 -3.53 -17.54 -14.84
N GLU A 176 -4.76 -18.01 -14.72
CA GLU A 176 -5.75 -18.03 -15.79
C GLU A 176 -6.63 -16.78 -15.70
N MET A 177 -6.73 -16.03 -16.80
CA MET A 177 -7.69 -14.95 -16.92
C MET A 177 -9.10 -15.51 -16.97
N ILE A 178 -9.91 -15.23 -15.95
CA ILE A 178 -11.30 -15.73 -15.87
C ILE A 178 -12.31 -14.77 -16.50
N ARG A 179 -12.05 -13.46 -16.45
CA ARG A 179 -12.77 -12.38 -17.15
C ARG A 179 -12.10 -11.02 -16.91
N ASP A 180 -12.24 -10.08 -17.82
CA ASP A 180 -12.02 -8.63 -17.64
C ASP A 180 -10.87 -8.25 -16.70
N ASP A 181 -9.63 -8.60 -17.05
CA ASP A 181 -8.44 -8.28 -16.25
C ASP A 181 -8.39 -8.96 -14.86
N ILE A 182 -9.21 -9.99 -14.61
CA ILE A 182 -9.24 -10.78 -13.38
C ILE A 182 -8.66 -12.16 -13.64
N TYR A 183 -7.66 -12.53 -12.83
CA TYR A 183 -6.94 -13.79 -12.95
C TYR A 183 -7.14 -14.64 -11.70
N ARG A 184 -7.35 -15.95 -11.88
CA ARG A 184 -7.16 -16.92 -10.82
C ARG A 184 -5.68 -17.25 -10.74
N VAL A 185 -5.06 -17.04 -9.61
CA VAL A 185 -3.63 -17.27 -9.44
C VAL A 185 -3.34 -18.77 -9.30
N HIS A 186 -2.37 -19.25 -10.06
CA HIS A 186 -1.86 -20.62 -9.99
C HIS A 186 -0.49 -20.68 -9.33
N SER A 187 0.37 -19.70 -9.57
CA SER A 187 1.67 -19.61 -8.94
C SER A 187 2.11 -18.16 -8.73
N MET A 188 3.01 -17.97 -7.77
CA MET A 188 3.67 -16.69 -7.50
C MET A 188 5.15 -16.95 -7.24
N VAL A 189 6.01 -16.08 -7.73
CA VAL A 189 7.48 -16.14 -7.51
C VAL A 189 7.97 -14.75 -7.11
N GLU A 190 8.67 -14.67 -5.98
CA GLU A 190 9.25 -13.40 -5.49
C GLU A 190 10.54 -13.08 -6.23
N LYS A 191 10.55 -11.94 -6.92
CA LYS A 191 11.74 -11.40 -7.61
C LYS A 191 12.47 -12.44 -8.47
N PRO A 192 11.76 -13.09 -9.42
CA PRO A 192 12.39 -14.05 -10.32
C PRO A 192 13.43 -13.36 -11.20
N LYS A 193 14.39 -14.09 -11.71
CA LYS A 193 15.18 -13.58 -12.81
C LYS A 193 14.28 -13.45 -14.05
N PRO A 194 14.59 -12.52 -14.99
CA PRO A 194 13.77 -12.35 -16.20
C PRO A 194 13.52 -13.65 -16.96
N GLU A 195 14.54 -14.50 -17.07
CA GLU A 195 14.46 -15.80 -17.75
C GLU A 195 13.61 -16.85 -17.01
N ASP A 196 13.43 -16.70 -15.69
CA ASP A 196 12.69 -17.63 -14.83
C ASP A 196 11.30 -17.10 -14.48
N ALA A 197 10.94 -15.88 -14.92
CA ALA A 197 9.68 -15.25 -14.57
C ALA A 197 8.51 -16.00 -15.24
N PRO A 198 7.47 -16.39 -14.46
CA PRO A 198 6.34 -17.15 -15.01
C PRO A 198 5.47 -16.31 -15.96
N SER A 199 5.57 -14.99 -15.88
CA SER A 199 4.90 -13.99 -16.74
C SER A 199 5.54 -12.62 -16.53
N ASN A 200 4.95 -11.57 -17.09
CA ASN A 200 5.26 -10.16 -16.77
C ASN A 200 4.18 -9.48 -15.91
N LEU A 201 3.31 -10.24 -15.26
CA LEU A 201 2.26 -9.73 -14.37
C LEU A 201 2.81 -9.55 -12.95
N ALA A 202 3.22 -8.32 -12.64
CA ALA A 202 3.84 -7.95 -11.38
C ALA A 202 2.82 -7.56 -10.32
N ILE A 203 2.99 -8.08 -9.11
CA ILE A 203 2.22 -7.68 -7.93
C ILE A 203 2.66 -6.28 -7.51
N ILE A 204 1.70 -5.40 -7.25
CA ILE A 204 1.95 -4.06 -6.76
C ILE A 204 1.42 -3.90 -5.32
N GLY A 205 1.74 -2.77 -4.69
CA GLY A 205 1.49 -2.51 -3.27
C GLY A 205 0.03 -2.32 -2.86
N ARG A 206 -0.92 -3.04 -3.46
CA ARG A 206 -2.33 -3.06 -3.07
C ARG A 206 -2.83 -4.50 -2.95
N TYR A 207 -3.32 -4.84 -1.75
CA TYR A 207 -3.82 -6.17 -1.44
C TYR A 207 -5.14 -6.07 -0.69
N ILE A 208 -6.03 -7.04 -0.90
CA ILE A 208 -7.09 -7.40 0.03
C ILE A 208 -6.80 -8.82 0.48
N LEU A 209 -6.70 -9.01 1.78
CA LEU A 209 -6.29 -10.29 2.38
C LEU A 209 -7.39 -10.82 3.29
N THR A 210 -7.55 -12.13 3.30
CA THR A 210 -8.36 -12.85 4.29
C THR A 210 -7.52 -13.20 5.51
N PRO A 211 -8.10 -13.33 6.72
CA PRO A 211 -7.33 -13.42 7.97
C PRO A 211 -6.48 -14.69 8.10
N ASP A 212 -6.80 -15.76 7.38
CA ASP A 212 -6.01 -17.00 7.32
C ASP A 212 -4.58 -16.76 6.79
N ILE A 213 -4.35 -15.64 6.12
CA ILE A 213 -3.00 -15.25 5.66
C ILE A 213 -2.01 -15.13 6.84
N PHE A 214 -2.46 -14.74 8.03
CA PHE A 214 -1.59 -14.60 9.18
C PHE A 214 -0.97 -15.94 9.60
N ASP A 215 -1.76 -17.00 9.63
CA ASP A 215 -1.28 -18.33 9.98
C ASP A 215 -0.31 -18.87 8.90
N LEU A 216 -0.56 -18.52 7.63
CA LEU A 216 0.32 -18.90 6.53
C LEU A 216 1.65 -18.12 6.57
N ILE A 217 1.63 -16.85 6.98
CA ILE A 217 2.86 -16.06 7.18
C ILE A 217 3.67 -16.65 8.35
N GLU A 218 3.06 -17.03 9.47
CA GLU A 218 3.74 -17.65 10.61
C GLU A 218 4.46 -18.95 10.21
N GLN A 219 3.91 -19.70 9.25
CA GLN A 219 4.47 -20.95 8.72
C GLN A 219 5.42 -20.72 7.53
N THR A 220 5.70 -19.47 7.15
CA THR A 220 6.57 -19.18 6.03
C THR A 220 8.00 -19.00 6.50
N GLU A 221 8.90 -19.83 5.98
CA GLU A 221 10.33 -19.73 6.27
C GLU A 221 10.92 -18.47 5.61
N PRO A 222 11.95 -17.87 6.21
CA PRO A 222 12.66 -16.76 5.61
C PRO A 222 13.24 -17.14 4.24
N GLY A 223 12.90 -16.36 3.22
CA GLY A 223 13.36 -16.54 1.85
C GLY A 223 14.59 -15.70 1.52
N LYS A 224 14.63 -15.15 0.31
CA LYS A 224 15.74 -14.31 -0.19
C LYS A 224 16.02 -13.14 0.76
N GLY A 225 17.26 -12.99 1.17
CA GLY A 225 17.69 -11.92 2.10
C GLY A 225 17.31 -12.16 3.56
N GLY A 226 16.82 -13.33 3.95
CA GLY A 226 16.35 -13.62 5.30
C GLY A 226 14.99 -12.98 5.64
N GLU A 227 14.26 -12.54 4.63
CA GLU A 227 12.95 -11.90 4.78
C GLU A 227 11.80 -12.89 4.64
N ILE A 228 10.74 -12.71 5.43
CA ILE A 228 9.47 -13.41 5.27
C ILE A 228 8.69 -12.69 4.17
N GLN A 229 8.57 -13.34 3.02
CA GLN A 229 7.94 -12.78 1.84
C GLN A 229 6.42 -13.04 1.87
N ILE A 230 5.62 -12.00 1.65
CA ILE A 230 4.17 -12.16 1.54
C ILE A 230 3.78 -13.01 0.32
N THR A 231 4.57 -12.97 -0.74
CA THR A 231 4.37 -13.74 -1.96
C THR A 231 4.36 -15.25 -1.69
N ASP A 232 5.23 -15.73 -0.79
CA ASP A 232 5.30 -17.16 -0.42
C ASP A 232 4.08 -17.60 0.38
N ALA A 233 3.58 -16.76 1.29
CA ALA A 233 2.35 -17.03 2.04
C ALA A 233 1.11 -16.99 1.13
N LEU A 234 1.04 -16.05 0.21
CA LEU A 234 -0.03 -15.97 -0.79
C LEU A 234 0.00 -17.17 -1.75
N MET A 235 1.19 -17.67 -2.09
CA MET A 235 1.32 -18.88 -2.90
C MET A 235 0.73 -20.09 -2.18
N LYS A 236 1.00 -20.28 -0.89
CA LYS A 236 0.39 -21.32 -0.07
C LYS A 236 -1.13 -21.15 0.00
N GLN A 237 -1.62 -19.92 0.14
CA GLN A 237 -3.05 -19.62 0.16
C GLN A 237 -3.71 -19.96 -1.18
N ALA A 238 -3.06 -19.66 -2.31
CA ALA A 238 -3.56 -20.01 -3.64
C ALA A 238 -3.66 -21.53 -3.86
N GLN A 239 -2.72 -22.30 -3.32
CA GLN A 239 -2.74 -23.77 -3.36
C GLN A 239 -3.85 -24.38 -2.51
N ASN A 240 -4.16 -23.78 -1.38
CA ASN A 240 -5.17 -24.28 -0.43
C ASN A 240 -6.60 -23.78 -0.70
N GLY A 241 -6.74 -22.76 -1.57
CA GLY A 241 -8.02 -22.10 -1.79
C GLY A 241 -8.05 -21.26 -3.05
N CYS A 242 -8.36 -19.98 -2.90
CA CYS A 242 -8.49 -19.05 -4.01
C CYS A 242 -7.77 -17.74 -3.70
N VAL A 243 -6.85 -17.37 -4.58
CA VAL A 243 -6.30 -16.02 -4.65
C VAL A 243 -6.56 -15.48 -6.04
N MET A 244 -7.13 -14.28 -6.10
CA MET A 244 -7.34 -13.56 -7.36
C MET A 244 -6.26 -12.51 -7.55
N ALA A 245 -5.92 -12.25 -8.80
CA ALA A 245 -5.13 -11.10 -9.18
C ALA A 245 -5.97 -10.19 -10.09
N TYR A 246 -5.84 -8.90 -9.90
CA TYR A 246 -6.60 -7.91 -10.65
C TYR A 246 -5.67 -6.88 -11.32
N LYS A 247 -5.71 -6.84 -12.65
CA LYS A 247 -5.06 -5.79 -13.42
C LYS A 247 -5.94 -4.54 -13.38
N PHE A 248 -5.64 -3.66 -12.44
CA PHE A 248 -6.47 -2.51 -12.10
C PHE A 248 -6.47 -1.44 -13.20
N LYS A 249 -7.51 -0.62 -13.23
CA LYS A 249 -7.61 0.57 -14.06
C LYS A 249 -7.04 1.78 -13.31
N GLY A 250 -6.11 2.47 -13.93
CA GLY A 250 -5.40 3.61 -13.35
C GLY A 250 -3.90 3.56 -13.64
N LYS A 251 -3.19 4.49 -13.05
CA LYS A 251 -1.73 4.62 -13.18
C LYS A 251 -1.07 4.40 -11.82
N ARG A 252 0.02 3.65 -11.80
CA ARG A 252 0.87 3.45 -10.64
C ARG A 252 2.20 4.18 -10.83
N PHE A 253 2.71 4.73 -9.74
CA PHE A 253 4.06 5.29 -9.63
C PHE A 253 4.81 4.59 -8.50
N ASP A 254 5.97 4.01 -8.81
CA ASP A 254 6.86 3.41 -7.81
C ASP A 254 7.68 4.51 -7.12
N CYS A 255 7.09 5.15 -6.12
CA CYS A 255 7.76 6.16 -5.32
C CYS A 255 8.79 5.58 -4.34
N GLY A 256 9.05 4.29 -4.39
CA GLY A 256 10.19 3.67 -3.70
C GLY A 256 11.54 3.95 -4.36
N GLY A 257 11.57 4.47 -5.60
CA GLY A 257 12.73 4.93 -6.33
C GLY A 257 12.63 6.40 -6.73
N ALA A 258 13.76 7.06 -7.02
CA ALA A 258 13.81 8.49 -7.33
C ALA A 258 13.05 8.84 -8.61
N GLU A 259 13.16 8.03 -9.66
CA GLU A 259 12.48 8.23 -10.94
C GLU A 259 10.95 8.23 -10.78
N GLY A 260 10.39 7.15 -10.24
CA GLY A 260 8.95 7.07 -10.02
C GLY A 260 8.41 8.12 -9.03
N TYR A 261 9.23 8.56 -8.06
CA TYR A 261 8.89 9.63 -7.15
C TYR A 261 8.79 10.99 -7.86
N ILE A 262 9.73 11.29 -8.78
CA ILE A 262 9.70 12.51 -9.60
C ILE A 262 8.50 12.48 -10.54
N ASP A 263 8.24 11.36 -11.19
CA ASP A 263 7.10 11.18 -12.08
C ASP A 263 5.77 11.36 -11.34
N ALA A 264 5.63 10.78 -10.15
CA ALA A 264 4.47 10.97 -9.29
C ALA A 264 4.27 12.44 -8.93
N THR A 265 5.36 13.14 -8.55
CA THR A 265 5.32 14.55 -8.16
C THR A 265 4.88 15.43 -9.33
N ASN A 266 5.46 15.23 -10.51
CA ASN A 266 5.09 15.97 -11.72
C ASN A 266 3.63 15.70 -12.10
N PHE A 267 3.21 14.45 -12.08
CA PHE A 267 1.83 14.07 -12.38
C PHE A 267 0.82 14.71 -11.41
N CYS A 268 1.08 14.62 -10.10
CA CYS A 268 0.19 15.21 -9.09
C CYS A 268 0.18 16.74 -9.17
N PHE A 269 1.31 17.36 -9.46
CA PHE A 269 1.37 18.81 -9.66
C PHE A 269 0.47 19.26 -10.81
N GLU A 270 0.58 18.63 -11.99
CA GLU A 270 -0.19 19.01 -13.18
C GLU A 270 -1.70 18.69 -13.06
N ASN A 271 -2.05 17.55 -12.47
CA ASN A 271 -3.44 17.07 -12.49
C ASN A 271 -4.26 17.51 -11.29
N PHE A 272 -3.64 17.74 -10.13
CA PHE A 272 -4.34 18.08 -8.88
C PHE A 272 -3.97 19.47 -8.37
N TYR A 273 -2.70 19.72 -8.09
CA TYR A 273 -2.28 20.96 -7.44
C TYR A 273 -2.53 22.20 -8.30
N LYS A 274 -2.10 22.18 -9.57
CA LYS A 274 -2.27 23.28 -10.51
C LYS A 274 -3.72 23.52 -10.91
N THR A 275 -4.53 22.46 -10.94
CA THR A 275 -5.94 22.53 -11.32
C THR A 275 -6.87 22.81 -10.15
N GLY A 276 -6.38 22.70 -8.91
CA GLY A 276 -7.20 22.82 -7.69
C GLY A 276 -8.17 21.64 -7.48
N LYS A 277 -8.04 20.54 -8.24
CA LYS A 277 -8.85 19.35 -8.08
C LYS A 277 -8.42 18.60 -6.81
N ALA A 278 -9.36 17.97 -6.13
CA ALA A 278 -9.04 17.00 -5.09
C ALA A 278 -8.38 15.76 -5.70
N TYR A 279 -7.50 15.13 -4.90
CA TYR A 279 -6.95 13.82 -5.23
C TYR A 279 -8.01 12.77 -5.00
#